data_1eee71f01f9b9c66d7e76f29293543e5
#
_entry.id   1eee71f01f9b9c66d7e76f29293543e5
#
_cell.length_a   1.000
_cell.length_b   1.000
_cell.length_c   1.000
_cell.angle_alpha   90.00
_cell.angle_beta   90.00
_cell.angle_gamma   90.00
#
_symmetry.space_group_name_H-M   'P 1'
#
loop_
_entity.id
_entity.type
_entity.pdbx_description
1 polymer ?
#
loop_
_entity_poly.entity_id
_entity_poly.type
_entity_poly.pdbx_seq_one_letter_code
_entity_poly.pdbx_strand_id
1 'polypeptide(L)'
;MAKTKGLDISYHNGSIDFKKVAAAGIDFIIPREGYRKTIDSKFLEYVKQARVAGISIPGVYHFMYPLTEADVEKEAASCVANVEKAGLGKNIIIFADLEYDTFDDAEEKGHPLSKSITTPWTIKFCEYVKKQGYRAGVYLNQDYYRNYYDMNQILAKGYVIWLADYEGEPNYPCTYQQYTHAGSCPGVKSSGLDMNYYYGEKTVSKGKTNSGLIAYAKAQLGLPYWWGTFGQIATISLYDAKKKQYPNYYTANDFSSQIGKRVHDCIGLIKGYLWSDSPTSVPKYNSAQDVNAAGMYALCSKKGTIGSFDKVPGRLLFRGATAEKIVHVGVYASDGLVYEAKGHAYGVVKSTYKASDWTHWGQCPWITCDTGDSTKSTETGTVVKIVGNTKKGMTGVQVKGLQTMLNGYGFNCGSVDGVFGAKTQAAVLEFQQRNGLTVDGIVGPKTWNKLTGLS
;
A
#
# COMPACT_ATOMS: atom_id res chain seq x y z
N MET A 1 20.20 -0.86 15.45
CA MET A 1 21.36 -0.30 14.68
C MET A 1 21.26 1.21 14.74
N ALA A 2 22.39 1.91 14.83
CA ALA A 2 22.39 3.38 14.78
C ALA A 2 21.84 3.83 13.42
N LYS A 3 20.99 4.86 13.41
CA LYS A 3 20.45 5.46 12.18
C LYS A 3 21.59 6.23 11.50
N THR A 4 21.85 5.93 10.23
CA THR A 4 22.77 6.73 9.41
C THR A 4 22.06 8.00 8.94
N LYS A 5 22.80 9.13 8.91
CA LYS A 5 22.26 10.43 8.53
C LYS A 5 22.67 10.81 7.12
N GLY A 6 21.77 11.41 6.39
CA GLY A 6 22.00 11.89 5.04
C GLY A 6 21.31 13.20 4.74
N LEU A 7 21.58 13.72 3.55
CA LEU A 7 20.92 14.89 2.97
C LEU A 7 20.34 14.52 1.62
N ASP A 8 19.21 15.10 1.25
CA ASP A 8 18.88 15.22 -0.16
C ASP A 8 19.11 16.66 -0.61
N ILE A 9 19.62 16.80 -1.82
CA ILE A 9 20.17 18.06 -2.30
C ILE A 9 19.91 18.27 -3.79
N SER A 10 19.75 19.53 -4.17
CA SER A 10 19.59 19.95 -5.55
C SER A 10 20.35 21.26 -5.80
N TYR A 11 20.30 21.80 -7.02
CA TYR A 11 20.94 23.07 -7.33
C TYR A 11 20.51 24.22 -6.41
N HIS A 12 19.34 24.11 -5.77
CA HIS A 12 18.85 25.10 -4.80
C HIS A 12 19.75 25.24 -3.57
N ASN A 13 20.53 24.21 -3.24
CA ASN A 13 21.47 24.26 -2.12
C ASN A 13 22.80 25.00 -2.47
N GLY A 14 22.99 25.38 -3.72
CA GLY A 14 24.09 26.21 -4.18
C GLY A 14 25.47 25.52 -4.07
N SER A 15 26.46 26.20 -3.54
CA SER A 15 27.81 25.64 -3.32
C SER A 15 27.88 24.95 -1.97
N ILE A 16 28.30 23.68 -1.96
CA ILE A 16 28.41 22.83 -0.75
C ILE A 16 29.87 22.50 -0.49
N ASP A 17 30.29 22.68 0.78
CA ASP A 17 31.59 22.18 1.27
C ASP A 17 31.43 20.76 1.80
N PHE A 18 31.57 19.77 0.93
CA PHE A 18 31.38 18.37 1.29
C PHE A 18 32.35 17.83 2.35
N LYS A 19 33.53 18.46 2.53
CA LYS A 19 34.44 18.10 3.63
C LYS A 19 33.83 18.45 4.99
N LYS A 20 33.21 19.64 5.09
CA LYS A 20 32.48 20.02 6.32
C LYS A 20 31.24 19.21 6.53
N VAL A 21 30.51 18.86 5.47
CA VAL A 21 29.32 17.97 5.53
C VAL A 21 29.74 16.60 6.07
N ALA A 22 30.81 16.00 5.57
CA ALA A 22 31.32 14.72 6.08
C ALA A 22 31.77 14.83 7.56
N ALA A 23 32.49 15.90 7.92
CA ALA A 23 32.94 16.16 9.29
C ALA A 23 31.77 16.40 10.27
N ALA A 24 30.58 16.81 9.77
CA ALA A 24 29.36 16.95 10.54
C ALA A 24 28.60 15.61 10.77
N GLY A 25 29.17 14.50 10.31
CA GLY A 25 28.57 13.16 10.51
C GLY A 25 27.46 12.83 9.52
N ILE A 26 27.51 13.39 8.32
CA ILE A 26 26.65 13.02 7.22
C ILE A 26 27.29 11.88 6.44
N ASP A 27 26.62 10.74 6.41
CA ASP A 27 27.12 9.49 5.83
C ASP A 27 26.77 9.35 4.34
N PHE A 28 25.65 9.95 3.91
CA PHE A 28 25.19 9.84 2.53
C PHE A 28 24.47 11.08 2.02
N ILE A 29 24.37 11.18 0.68
CA ILE A 29 23.51 12.14 -0.01
C ILE A 29 22.64 11.44 -1.03
N ILE A 30 21.45 11.99 -1.28
CA ILE A 30 20.55 11.63 -2.40
C ILE A 30 20.41 12.90 -3.26
N PRO A 31 21.26 13.11 -4.27
CA PRO A 31 21.20 14.32 -5.09
C PRO A 31 20.09 14.22 -6.12
N ARG A 32 19.43 15.35 -6.42
CA ARG A 32 18.54 15.45 -7.57
C ARG A 32 19.35 15.27 -8.85
N GLU A 33 18.96 14.27 -9.62
CA GLU A 33 19.58 14.03 -10.92
C GLU A 33 19.11 15.07 -11.94
N GLY A 34 17.82 15.39 -11.94
CA GLY A 34 17.21 16.32 -12.86
C GLY A 34 15.70 16.40 -12.70
N TYR A 35 15.07 17.07 -13.65
CA TYR A 35 13.61 17.21 -13.76
C TYR A 35 13.21 17.27 -15.24
N ARG A 36 12.06 16.74 -15.59
CA ARG A 36 11.64 16.58 -16.99
C ARG A 36 12.74 15.86 -17.80
N LYS A 37 13.38 16.53 -18.74
CA LYS A 37 14.53 16.02 -19.53
C LYS A 37 15.78 16.85 -19.27
N THR A 38 15.78 17.66 -18.23
CA THR A 38 16.89 18.57 -17.91
C THR A 38 17.68 18.03 -16.73
N ILE A 39 18.97 17.86 -16.90
CA ILE A 39 19.88 17.51 -15.80
C ILE A 39 19.95 18.67 -14.78
N ASP A 40 19.96 18.36 -13.49
CA ASP A 40 20.21 19.38 -12.46
C ASP A 40 21.63 19.96 -12.62
N SER A 41 21.70 21.28 -12.63
CA SER A 41 22.96 22.01 -12.94
C SER A 41 24.11 21.71 -12.00
N LYS A 42 23.82 21.21 -10.79
CA LYS A 42 24.80 20.85 -9.76
C LYS A 42 25.04 19.35 -9.63
N PHE A 43 24.24 18.51 -10.28
CA PHE A 43 24.28 17.07 -10.11
C PHE A 43 25.68 16.46 -10.28
N LEU A 44 26.31 16.71 -11.43
CA LEU A 44 27.64 16.13 -11.72
C LEU A 44 28.73 16.64 -10.77
N GLU A 45 28.65 17.93 -10.39
CA GLU A 45 29.55 18.54 -9.43
C GLU A 45 29.40 17.90 -8.05
N TYR A 46 28.17 17.75 -7.57
CA TYR A 46 27.85 17.14 -6.26
C TYR A 46 28.30 15.69 -6.19
N VAL A 47 28.01 14.90 -7.22
CA VAL A 47 28.46 13.49 -7.30
C VAL A 47 29.97 13.40 -7.20
N LYS A 48 30.70 14.25 -7.94
CA LYS A 48 32.18 14.28 -7.90
C LYS A 48 32.70 14.68 -6.53
N GLN A 49 32.19 15.76 -5.96
CA GLN A 49 32.68 16.30 -4.67
C GLN A 49 32.32 15.40 -3.49
N ALA A 50 31.14 14.82 -3.45
CA ALA A 50 30.73 13.86 -2.43
C ALA A 50 31.66 12.64 -2.39
N ARG A 51 31.98 12.09 -3.57
CA ARG A 51 32.93 10.96 -3.69
C ARG A 51 34.33 11.32 -3.14
N VAL A 52 34.83 12.50 -3.47
CA VAL A 52 36.11 12.98 -2.96
C VAL A 52 36.10 13.15 -1.45
N ALA A 53 34.97 13.55 -0.88
CA ALA A 53 34.76 13.68 0.56
C ALA A 53 34.46 12.37 1.29
N GLY A 54 34.33 11.24 0.57
CA GLY A 54 34.00 9.94 1.14
C GLY A 54 32.53 9.77 1.55
N ILE A 55 31.66 10.68 1.07
CA ILE A 55 30.23 10.60 1.32
C ILE A 55 29.59 9.62 0.33
N SER A 56 28.78 8.69 0.83
CA SER A 56 28.07 7.70 0.02
C SER A 56 26.94 8.32 -0.82
N ILE A 57 26.68 7.74 -1.99
CA ILE A 57 25.55 8.11 -2.86
C ILE A 57 24.72 6.84 -3.10
N PRO A 58 23.84 6.46 -2.17
CA PRO A 58 23.04 5.25 -2.30
C PRO A 58 21.94 5.36 -3.36
N GLY A 59 21.57 6.56 -3.75
CA GLY A 59 20.57 6.84 -4.75
C GLY A 59 20.58 8.26 -5.25
N VAL A 60 19.74 8.50 -6.26
CA VAL A 60 19.44 9.82 -6.82
C VAL A 60 17.92 9.94 -6.97
N TYR A 61 17.38 11.15 -7.05
CA TYR A 61 15.98 11.33 -7.37
C TYR A 61 15.77 12.14 -8.66
N HIS A 62 14.71 11.77 -9.38
CA HIS A 62 14.25 12.47 -10.57
C HIS A 62 12.92 13.16 -10.25
N PHE A 63 12.91 14.49 -10.30
CA PHE A 63 11.69 15.26 -10.07
C PHE A 63 10.84 15.27 -11.33
N MET A 64 9.76 14.48 -11.30
CA MET A 64 8.96 14.16 -12.48
C MET A 64 7.92 15.25 -12.77
N TYR A 65 7.77 15.61 -14.05
CA TYR A 65 6.74 16.54 -14.55
C TYR A 65 6.06 16.01 -15.83
N PRO A 66 5.63 14.77 -15.89
CA PRO A 66 4.97 14.25 -17.08
C PRO A 66 3.58 14.86 -17.26
N LEU A 67 3.21 15.15 -18.51
CA LEU A 67 1.85 15.51 -18.89
C LEU A 67 1.12 14.37 -19.59
N THR A 68 1.88 13.41 -20.10
CA THR A 68 1.39 12.21 -20.76
C THR A 68 2.17 10.99 -20.32
N GLU A 69 1.62 9.82 -20.54
CA GLU A 69 2.32 8.55 -20.27
C GLU A 69 3.62 8.40 -21.10
N ALA A 70 3.66 8.97 -22.31
CA ALA A 70 4.86 8.97 -23.15
C ALA A 70 5.98 9.86 -22.56
N ASP A 71 5.65 10.88 -21.81
CA ASP A 71 6.65 11.73 -21.16
C ASP A 71 7.34 11.01 -20.01
N VAL A 72 6.63 10.13 -19.30
CA VAL A 72 7.21 9.28 -18.24
C VAL A 72 8.40 8.46 -18.76
N GLU A 73 8.28 7.83 -19.93
CA GLU A 73 9.37 7.05 -20.53
C GLU A 73 10.54 7.94 -20.95
N LYS A 74 10.25 9.12 -21.50
CA LYS A 74 11.30 10.07 -21.90
C LYS A 74 12.05 10.63 -20.70
N GLU A 75 11.34 10.90 -19.61
CA GLU A 75 11.96 11.35 -18.36
C GLU A 75 12.81 10.24 -17.74
N ALA A 76 12.30 9.01 -17.69
CA ALA A 76 13.06 7.87 -17.19
C ALA A 76 14.33 7.59 -18.03
N ALA A 77 14.23 7.69 -19.35
CA ALA A 77 15.37 7.52 -20.23
C ALA A 77 16.43 8.63 -20.05
N SER A 78 15.98 9.88 -19.92
CA SER A 78 16.87 11.02 -19.64
C SER A 78 17.59 10.87 -18.30
N CYS A 79 16.84 10.47 -17.26
CA CYS A 79 17.38 10.22 -15.93
C CYS A 79 18.48 9.16 -15.96
N VAL A 80 18.22 8.01 -16.57
CA VAL A 80 19.20 6.93 -16.68
C VAL A 80 20.45 7.39 -17.42
N ALA A 81 20.31 8.11 -18.53
CA ALA A 81 21.45 8.64 -19.28
C ALA A 81 22.32 9.60 -18.44
N ASN A 82 21.69 10.45 -17.62
CA ASN A 82 22.41 11.38 -16.76
C ASN A 82 23.11 10.65 -15.58
N VAL A 83 22.49 9.62 -15.03
CA VAL A 83 23.11 8.76 -14.00
C VAL A 83 24.34 8.03 -14.57
N GLU A 84 24.26 7.52 -15.80
CA GLU A 84 25.39 6.91 -16.51
C GLU A 84 26.51 7.93 -16.76
N LYS A 85 26.17 9.14 -17.20
CA LYS A 85 27.12 10.25 -17.40
C LYS A 85 27.83 10.62 -16.10
N ALA A 86 27.17 10.52 -14.95
CA ALA A 86 27.78 10.73 -13.64
C ALA A 86 28.68 9.56 -13.19
N GLY A 87 28.76 8.49 -13.94
CA GLY A 87 29.52 7.28 -13.61
C GLY A 87 29.01 6.57 -12.36
N LEU A 88 27.72 6.69 -12.05
CA LEU A 88 27.11 5.98 -10.94
C LEU A 88 26.78 4.53 -11.36
N GLY A 89 27.23 3.57 -10.54
CA GLY A 89 27.06 2.15 -10.83
C GLY A 89 25.60 1.66 -10.67
N LYS A 90 25.32 0.45 -11.17
CA LYS A 90 23.95 -0.11 -11.18
C LYS A 90 23.38 -0.43 -9.78
N ASN A 91 24.16 -0.36 -8.73
CA ASN A 91 23.73 -0.64 -7.35
C ASN A 91 23.00 0.53 -6.68
N ILE A 92 23.00 1.74 -7.28
CA ILE A 92 22.26 2.87 -6.72
C ILE A 92 20.75 2.73 -6.96
N ILE A 93 19.98 3.48 -6.18
CA ILE A 93 18.53 3.59 -6.32
C ILE A 93 18.22 4.85 -7.13
N ILE A 94 17.32 4.75 -8.10
CA ILE A 94 16.73 5.91 -8.77
C ILE A 94 15.31 6.05 -8.23
N PHE A 95 15.04 7.16 -7.55
CA PHE A 95 13.74 7.46 -6.98
C PHE A 95 12.89 8.26 -7.96
N ALA A 96 11.69 7.77 -8.22
CA ALA A 96 10.62 8.54 -8.86
C ALA A 96 10.03 9.51 -7.83
N ASP A 97 10.00 10.79 -8.17
CA ASP A 97 9.56 11.86 -7.29
C ASP A 97 8.48 12.69 -7.99
N LEU A 98 7.22 12.53 -7.55
CA LEU A 98 6.05 13.28 -7.99
C LEU A 98 5.50 14.03 -6.79
N GLU A 99 5.55 15.36 -6.85
CA GLU A 99 5.18 16.24 -5.74
C GLU A 99 4.04 17.21 -6.10
N TYR A 100 3.63 18.05 -5.15
CA TYR A 100 2.57 19.06 -5.37
C TYR A 100 2.87 19.96 -6.57
N ASP A 101 4.12 20.40 -6.75
CA ASP A 101 4.52 21.20 -7.92
C ASP A 101 4.26 20.45 -9.24
N THR A 102 4.38 19.10 -9.24
CA THR A 102 4.03 18.28 -10.40
C THR A 102 2.53 18.30 -10.65
N PHE A 103 1.73 18.20 -9.58
CA PHE A 103 0.27 18.19 -9.67
C PHE A 103 -0.25 19.54 -10.13
N ASP A 104 0.27 20.63 -9.56
CA ASP A 104 -0.09 22.01 -9.90
C ASP A 104 0.29 22.32 -11.37
N ASP A 105 1.50 21.97 -11.79
CA ASP A 105 1.95 22.15 -13.19
C ASP A 105 1.08 21.37 -14.20
N ALA A 106 0.67 20.17 -13.83
CA ALA A 106 -0.19 19.35 -14.68
C ALA A 106 -1.63 19.91 -14.74
N GLU A 107 -2.17 20.37 -13.61
CA GLU A 107 -3.49 20.98 -13.53
C GLU A 107 -3.56 22.30 -14.34
N GLU A 108 -2.57 23.19 -14.18
CA GLU A 108 -2.44 24.41 -14.95
C GLU A 108 -2.41 24.17 -16.47
N LYS A 109 -1.86 23.04 -16.90
CA LYS A 109 -1.80 22.63 -18.31
C LYS A 109 -2.99 21.81 -18.78
N GLY A 110 -4.02 21.65 -17.94
CA GLY A 110 -5.24 20.92 -18.28
C GLY A 110 -5.11 19.40 -18.23
N HIS A 111 -4.10 18.87 -17.54
CA HIS A 111 -3.84 17.45 -17.34
C HIS A 111 -3.85 17.03 -15.84
N PRO A 112 -4.94 17.26 -15.09
CA PRO A 112 -4.96 17.00 -13.65
C PRO A 112 -4.62 15.54 -13.33
N LEU A 113 -3.70 15.35 -12.40
CA LEU A 113 -3.24 14.04 -11.99
C LEU A 113 -4.12 13.48 -10.86
N SER A 114 -4.41 12.20 -10.95
CA SER A 114 -5.18 11.47 -9.94
C SER A 114 -4.45 10.16 -9.58
N LYS A 115 -4.85 9.51 -8.52
CA LYS A 115 -4.32 8.21 -8.09
C LYS A 115 -4.28 7.17 -9.21
N SER A 116 -5.27 7.18 -10.11
CA SER A 116 -5.35 6.27 -11.26
C SER A 116 -4.33 6.60 -12.36
N ILE A 117 -3.70 7.77 -12.32
CA ILE A 117 -2.67 8.24 -13.25
C ILE A 117 -1.29 8.15 -12.58
N THR A 118 -1.14 8.70 -11.39
CA THR A 118 0.15 8.75 -10.69
C THR A 118 0.72 7.39 -10.40
N THR A 119 -0.13 6.44 -9.96
CA THR A 119 0.31 5.08 -9.65
C THR A 119 0.90 4.35 -10.87
N PRO A 120 0.20 4.18 -12.02
CA PRO A 120 0.77 3.52 -13.19
C PRO A 120 1.96 4.28 -13.78
N TRP A 121 1.97 5.61 -13.73
CA TRP A 121 3.10 6.39 -14.23
C TRP A 121 4.36 6.21 -13.39
N THR A 122 4.25 6.24 -12.08
CA THR A 122 5.37 5.93 -11.18
C THR A 122 5.86 4.50 -11.38
N ILE A 123 4.96 3.52 -11.51
CA ILE A 123 5.32 2.15 -11.84
C ILE A 123 6.06 2.08 -13.18
N LYS A 124 5.57 2.77 -14.20
CA LYS A 124 6.19 2.79 -15.53
C LYS A 124 7.61 3.36 -15.50
N PHE A 125 7.82 4.47 -14.79
CA PHE A 125 9.16 5.03 -14.56
C PHE A 125 10.08 4.01 -13.85
N CYS A 126 9.64 3.45 -12.75
CA CYS A 126 10.39 2.49 -11.96
C CYS A 126 10.71 1.19 -12.73
N GLU A 127 9.78 0.67 -13.52
CA GLU A 127 10.02 -0.53 -14.35
C GLU A 127 11.01 -0.23 -15.48
N TYR A 128 10.96 0.98 -16.07
CA TYR A 128 11.99 1.39 -17.02
C TYR A 128 13.38 1.40 -16.38
N VAL A 129 13.53 2.02 -15.22
CA VAL A 129 14.75 2.07 -14.41
C VAL A 129 15.28 0.66 -14.11
N LYS A 130 14.41 -0.26 -13.67
CA LYS A 130 14.76 -1.65 -13.40
C LYS A 130 15.23 -2.40 -14.66
N LYS A 131 14.57 -2.16 -15.80
CA LYS A 131 14.96 -2.76 -17.08
C LYS A 131 16.38 -2.33 -17.50
N GLN A 132 16.82 -1.14 -17.11
CA GLN A 132 18.18 -0.67 -17.33
C GLN A 132 19.20 -1.19 -16.29
N GLY A 133 18.77 -2.06 -15.38
CA GLY A 133 19.61 -2.73 -14.37
C GLY A 133 19.85 -1.91 -13.11
N TYR A 134 19.14 -0.81 -12.88
CA TYR A 134 19.19 -0.03 -11.64
C TYR A 134 18.13 -0.51 -10.66
N ARG A 135 18.31 -0.13 -9.41
CA ARG A 135 17.28 -0.28 -8.40
C ARG A 135 16.31 0.89 -8.49
N ALA A 136 15.02 0.61 -8.30
CA ALA A 136 13.99 1.65 -8.34
C ALA A 136 13.45 1.94 -6.95
N GLY A 137 13.14 3.20 -6.70
CA GLY A 137 12.48 3.67 -5.48
C GLY A 137 11.39 4.70 -5.78
N VAL A 138 10.60 5.00 -4.77
CA VAL A 138 9.54 6.02 -4.83
C VAL A 138 9.69 6.94 -3.64
N TYR A 139 9.78 8.25 -3.89
CA TYR A 139 9.63 9.27 -2.87
C TYR A 139 8.17 9.64 -2.72
N LEU A 140 7.73 9.84 -1.48
CA LEU A 140 6.36 10.23 -1.16
C LEU A 140 6.28 10.79 0.26
N ASN A 141 5.25 11.57 0.54
CA ASN A 141 4.87 11.97 1.89
C ASN A 141 3.63 11.20 2.38
N GLN A 142 3.16 11.47 3.59
CA GLN A 142 1.99 10.81 4.16
C GLN A 142 0.71 11.04 3.36
N ASP A 143 0.54 12.23 2.77
CA ASP A 143 -0.63 12.57 1.96
C ASP A 143 -0.62 11.81 0.62
N TYR A 144 0.54 11.77 -0.05
CA TYR A 144 0.70 10.98 -1.28
C TYR A 144 0.46 9.50 -1.03
N TYR A 145 0.94 8.98 0.09
CA TYR A 145 0.71 7.59 0.51
C TYR A 145 -0.77 7.25 0.59
N ARG A 146 -1.60 8.16 1.12
CA ARG A 146 -3.04 7.94 1.32
C ARG A 146 -3.87 8.26 0.08
N ASN A 147 -3.57 9.38 -0.59
CA ASN A 147 -4.50 10.03 -1.51
C ASN A 147 -4.05 9.97 -2.98
N TYR A 148 -2.73 9.92 -3.25
CA TYR A 148 -2.21 10.02 -4.60
C TYR A 148 -1.63 8.72 -5.15
N TYR A 149 -1.38 7.70 -4.30
CA TYR A 149 -0.87 6.40 -4.74
C TYR A 149 -1.76 5.24 -4.30
N ASP A 150 -1.93 4.26 -5.17
CA ASP A 150 -2.32 2.91 -4.74
C ASP A 150 -1.08 2.19 -4.21
N MET A 151 -0.87 2.32 -2.91
CA MET A 151 0.31 1.76 -2.25
C MET A 151 0.37 0.23 -2.30
N ASN A 152 -0.75 -0.46 -2.48
CA ASN A 152 -0.73 -1.91 -2.66
C ASN A 152 -0.01 -2.27 -3.96
N GLN A 153 -0.25 -1.54 -5.05
CA GLN A 153 0.46 -1.74 -6.32
C GLN A 153 1.94 -1.36 -6.22
N ILE A 154 2.26 -0.23 -5.61
CA ILE A 154 3.65 0.24 -5.42
C ILE A 154 4.46 -0.76 -4.58
N LEU A 155 3.94 -1.17 -3.41
CA LEU A 155 4.62 -2.09 -2.48
C LEU A 155 4.76 -3.51 -3.07
N ALA A 156 3.78 -3.97 -3.86
CA ALA A 156 3.86 -5.27 -4.54
C ALA A 156 5.03 -5.37 -5.54
N LYS A 157 5.51 -4.23 -6.07
CA LYS A 157 6.66 -4.17 -6.98
C LYS A 157 8.02 -4.25 -6.28
N GLY A 158 8.05 -4.11 -4.95
CA GLY A 158 9.27 -4.16 -4.16
C GLY A 158 10.20 -2.98 -4.38
N TYR A 159 9.66 -1.81 -4.72
CA TYR A 159 10.43 -0.57 -4.81
C TYR A 159 10.91 -0.11 -3.44
N VAL A 160 12.03 0.57 -3.40
CA VAL A 160 12.54 1.21 -2.19
C VAL A 160 11.66 2.40 -1.84
N ILE A 161 11.18 2.50 -0.61
CA ILE A 161 10.35 3.63 -0.17
C ILE A 161 11.21 4.66 0.56
N TRP A 162 11.11 5.90 0.09
CA TRP A 162 11.64 7.08 0.73
C TRP A 162 10.48 7.98 1.14
N LEU A 163 10.25 8.07 2.45
CA LEU A 163 9.08 8.73 3.04
C LEU A 163 9.46 10.07 3.66
N ALA A 164 8.82 11.16 3.24
CA ALA A 164 8.82 12.41 3.99
C ALA A 164 7.79 12.32 5.13
N ASP A 165 8.31 12.31 6.35
CA ASP A 165 7.51 12.26 7.57
C ASP A 165 8.29 12.98 8.68
N TYR A 166 7.78 14.14 9.09
CA TYR A 166 8.47 15.08 9.97
C TYR A 166 8.09 14.92 11.45
N GLU A 167 7.20 13.98 11.77
CA GLU A 167 6.62 13.80 13.11
C GLU A 167 7.29 12.66 13.91
N GLY A 168 8.61 12.55 13.86
CA GLY A 168 9.37 11.56 14.65
C GLY A 168 9.65 10.26 13.91
N GLU A 169 9.28 9.11 14.48
CA GLU A 169 9.42 7.83 13.78
C GLU A 169 8.41 7.72 12.63
N PRO A 170 8.81 7.15 11.47
CA PRO A 170 7.94 7.15 10.30
C PRO A 170 6.66 6.35 10.54
N ASN A 171 5.53 6.95 10.19
CA ASN A 171 4.19 6.35 10.32
C ASN A 171 3.95 5.18 9.36
N TYR A 172 4.75 5.07 8.29
CA TYR A 172 4.69 3.99 7.30
C TYR A 172 6.06 3.34 7.12
N PRO A 173 6.10 2.04 6.76
CA PRO A 173 7.36 1.36 6.46
C PRO A 173 8.15 2.07 5.34
N CYS A 174 9.38 2.44 5.62
CA CYS A 174 10.28 3.06 4.65
C CYS A 174 11.73 2.61 4.87
N THR A 175 12.54 2.74 3.83
CA THR A 175 13.99 2.52 3.88
C THR A 175 14.72 3.80 4.22
N TYR A 176 14.24 4.91 3.67
CA TYR A 176 14.73 6.27 3.95
C TYR A 176 13.57 7.11 4.48
N GLN A 177 13.83 7.94 5.46
CA GLN A 177 12.92 8.96 5.95
C GLN A 177 13.56 10.34 5.75
N GLN A 178 12.89 11.22 5.02
CA GLN A 178 13.17 12.65 5.11
C GLN A 178 12.46 13.14 6.37
N TYR A 179 13.24 13.43 7.43
CA TYR A 179 12.67 13.75 8.74
C TYR A 179 12.53 15.25 9.02
N THR A 180 13.06 16.09 8.14
CA THR A 180 12.87 17.55 8.17
C THR A 180 13.25 18.17 6.84
N HIS A 181 12.56 19.25 6.48
CA HIS A 181 12.91 20.16 5.37
C HIS A 181 13.48 21.50 5.88
N ALA A 182 13.63 21.65 7.18
CA ALA A 182 14.12 22.86 7.85
C ALA A 182 15.43 22.63 8.61
N GLY A 183 16.22 21.67 8.14
CA GLY A 183 17.50 21.31 8.74
C GLY A 183 18.62 22.29 8.43
N SER A 184 19.76 22.08 9.07
CA SER A 184 21.00 22.79 8.78
C SER A 184 22.19 21.84 8.92
N CYS A 185 23.22 22.06 8.10
CA CYS A 185 24.44 21.28 8.15
C CYS A 185 25.67 22.18 7.88
N PRO A 186 26.76 22.11 8.68
CA PRO A 186 28.01 22.76 8.35
C PRO A 186 28.45 22.41 6.93
N GLY A 187 28.74 23.41 6.13
CA GLY A 187 29.13 23.26 4.73
C GLY A 187 28.00 23.50 3.72
N VAL A 188 26.75 23.58 4.16
CA VAL A 188 25.60 23.98 3.34
C VAL A 188 25.11 25.35 3.80
N LYS A 189 24.92 26.28 2.86
CA LYS A 189 24.55 27.67 3.16
C LYS A 189 23.04 27.96 2.99
N SER A 190 22.30 27.09 2.30
CA SER A 190 20.87 27.27 2.10
C SER A 190 20.13 27.19 3.45
N SER A 191 19.12 28.03 3.61
CA SER A 191 18.13 27.90 4.68
C SER A 191 17.12 26.83 4.27
N GLY A 192 16.76 25.93 5.19
CA GLY A 192 15.88 24.82 4.89
C GLY A 192 16.61 23.72 4.10
N LEU A 193 17.20 22.81 4.83
CA LEU A 193 17.92 21.68 4.28
C LEU A 193 17.15 20.40 4.57
N ASP A 194 16.94 19.60 3.55
CA ASP A 194 16.31 18.31 3.67
C ASP A 194 17.28 17.29 4.27
N MET A 195 16.87 16.72 5.40
CA MET A 195 17.71 15.78 6.13
C MET A 195 17.03 14.43 6.26
N ASN A 196 17.84 13.38 6.16
CA ASN A 196 17.37 12.02 6.03
C ASN A 196 17.95 11.07 7.08
N TYR A 197 17.17 10.05 7.44
CA TYR A 197 17.65 8.85 8.09
C TYR A 197 17.58 7.67 7.12
N TYR A 198 18.59 6.81 7.18
CA TYR A 198 18.55 5.48 6.60
C TYR A 198 18.30 4.45 7.70
N TYR A 199 17.26 3.67 7.55
CA TYR A 199 16.85 2.64 8.52
C TYR A 199 17.44 1.27 8.23
N GLY A 200 18.28 1.16 7.21
CA GLY A 200 18.71 -0.12 6.64
C GLY A 200 17.70 -0.60 5.60
N GLU A 201 18.15 -1.44 4.70
CA GLU A 201 17.21 -2.24 3.93
C GLU A 201 16.56 -3.24 4.90
N LYS A 202 15.66 -2.74 5.74
CA LYS A 202 14.54 -3.60 6.09
C LYS A 202 13.99 -3.96 4.73
N THR A 203 14.16 -5.21 4.31
CA THR A 203 13.40 -5.75 3.17
C THR A 203 12.03 -5.12 3.33
N VAL A 204 11.67 -4.18 2.42
CA VAL A 204 10.31 -3.63 2.40
C VAL A 204 9.49 -4.88 2.47
N SER A 205 8.80 -5.09 3.59
CA SER A 205 8.20 -6.39 3.87
C SER A 205 7.29 -6.56 2.68
N LYS A 206 7.65 -7.48 1.79
CA LYS A 206 6.95 -7.78 0.54
C LYS A 206 5.50 -7.69 0.91
N GLY A 207 4.81 -6.60 0.45
CA GLY A 207 3.57 -6.16 1.08
C GLY A 207 2.73 -7.36 1.43
N LYS A 208 2.16 -7.44 2.61
CA LYS A 208 1.52 -8.64 3.13
C LYS A 208 0.81 -9.38 1.99
N THR A 209 1.21 -10.63 1.72
CA THR A 209 0.77 -11.39 0.54
C THR A 209 0.04 -12.65 0.94
N ASN A 210 -0.76 -13.20 0.05
CA ASN A 210 -1.44 -14.47 0.27
C ASN A 210 -0.44 -15.60 0.57
N SER A 211 0.67 -15.68 -0.20
CA SER A 211 1.73 -16.67 0.07
C SER A 211 2.39 -16.46 1.43
N GLY A 212 2.60 -15.20 1.82
CA GLY A 212 3.14 -14.86 3.13
C GLY A 212 2.18 -15.21 4.28
N LEU A 213 0.86 -15.02 4.11
CA LEU A 213 -0.15 -15.43 5.08
C LEU A 213 -0.15 -16.95 5.26
N ILE A 214 -0.10 -17.71 4.17
CA ILE A 214 -0.02 -19.17 4.21
C ILE A 214 1.26 -19.61 4.94
N ALA A 215 2.40 -19.02 4.61
CA ALA A 215 3.68 -19.33 5.25
C ALA A 215 3.65 -19.01 6.76
N TYR A 216 3.09 -17.87 7.14
CA TYR A 216 2.90 -17.49 8.54
C TYR A 216 2.01 -18.51 9.26
N ALA A 217 0.83 -18.80 8.73
CA ALA A 217 -0.13 -19.72 9.35
C ALA A 217 0.48 -21.13 9.49
N LYS A 218 1.23 -21.61 8.48
CA LYS A 218 1.97 -22.86 8.52
C LYS A 218 3.02 -22.88 9.62
N ALA A 219 3.73 -21.77 9.84
CA ALA A 219 4.74 -21.64 10.89
C ALA A 219 4.15 -21.63 12.31
N GLN A 220 2.83 -21.37 12.44
CA GLN A 220 2.13 -21.37 13.72
C GLN A 220 1.49 -22.74 14.07
N LEU A 221 1.62 -23.77 13.23
CA LEU A 221 1.05 -25.09 13.49
C LEU A 221 1.46 -25.67 14.85
N GLY A 222 0.49 -26.26 15.56
CA GLY A 222 0.69 -26.83 16.89
C GLY A 222 0.75 -25.84 18.04
N LEU A 223 0.66 -24.54 17.75
CA LEU A 223 0.61 -23.51 18.80
C LEU A 223 -0.80 -23.41 19.42
N PRO A 224 -0.90 -23.04 20.69
CA PRO A 224 -2.18 -23.03 21.39
C PRO A 224 -3.12 -21.93 20.90
N TYR A 225 -4.41 -22.19 21.09
CA TYR A 225 -5.48 -21.21 20.88
C TYR A 225 -5.81 -20.50 22.20
N TRP A 226 -5.77 -19.18 22.19
CA TRP A 226 -6.30 -18.34 23.26
C TRP A 226 -7.25 -17.29 22.69
N TRP A 227 -8.46 -17.24 23.19
CA TRP A 227 -9.48 -16.28 22.74
C TRP A 227 -9.02 -14.83 22.93
N GLY A 228 -9.19 -13.99 21.90
CA GLY A 228 -8.81 -12.58 21.94
C GLY A 228 -7.31 -12.31 21.83
N THR A 229 -6.51 -13.28 21.33
CA THR A 229 -5.08 -13.11 21.10
C THR A 229 -4.73 -13.16 19.62
N PHE A 230 -3.61 -12.56 19.26
CA PHE A 230 -3.19 -12.37 17.86
C PHE A 230 -1.69 -12.64 17.63
N GLY A 231 -1.12 -13.56 18.39
CA GLY A 231 0.29 -13.94 18.26
C GLY A 231 1.19 -13.37 19.36
N GLN A 232 0.64 -12.95 20.47
CA GLN A 232 1.40 -12.64 21.68
C GLN A 232 2.03 -13.90 22.27
N ILE A 233 3.07 -13.74 23.07
CA ILE A 233 3.60 -14.82 23.88
C ILE A 233 2.72 -14.97 25.12
N ALA A 234 2.27 -16.19 25.38
CA ALA A 234 1.47 -16.51 26.57
C ALA A 234 2.29 -16.24 27.84
N THR A 235 1.74 -15.40 28.72
CA THR A 235 2.25 -15.10 30.05
C THR A 235 1.10 -15.20 31.05
N ILE A 236 1.41 -15.37 32.32
CA ILE A 236 0.39 -15.33 33.40
C ILE A 236 -0.39 -14.01 33.35
N SER A 237 0.30 -12.89 33.21
CA SER A 237 -0.34 -11.57 33.10
C SER A 237 -1.28 -11.46 31.90
N LEU A 238 -0.90 -12.00 30.74
CA LEU A 238 -1.78 -12.03 29.55
C LEU A 238 -2.99 -12.95 29.81
N TYR A 239 -2.78 -14.11 30.43
CA TYR A 239 -3.88 -15.01 30.80
C TYR A 239 -4.89 -14.33 31.72
N ASP A 240 -4.43 -13.70 32.81
CA ASP A 240 -5.30 -13.02 33.75
C ASP A 240 -6.07 -11.86 33.11
N ALA A 241 -5.41 -11.08 32.24
CA ALA A 241 -6.04 -10.01 31.48
C ALA A 241 -7.12 -10.56 30.55
N LYS A 242 -6.85 -11.64 29.82
CA LYS A 242 -7.82 -12.27 28.91
C LYS A 242 -8.95 -12.97 29.64
N LYS A 243 -8.67 -13.63 30.76
CA LYS A 243 -9.70 -14.22 31.65
C LYS A 243 -10.64 -13.15 32.20
N LYS A 244 -10.11 -11.99 32.62
CA LYS A 244 -10.93 -10.85 33.05
C LYS A 244 -11.79 -10.28 31.92
N GLN A 245 -11.22 -10.19 30.71
CA GLN A 245 -11.91 -9.65 29.53
C GLN A 245 -12.96 -10.61 28.96
N TYR A 246 -12.69 -11.92 29.01
CA TYR A 246 -13.49 -12.98 28.38
C TYR A 246 -13.70 -14.18 29.33
N PRO A 247 -14.36 -14.00 30.47
CA PRO A 247 -14.45 -15.04 31.53
C PRO A 247 -15.00 -16.37 31.03
N ASN A 248 -15.96 -16.35 30.11
CA ASN A 248 -16.61 -17.55 29.59
C ASN A 248 -15.70 -18.42 28.70
N TYR A 249 -14.57 -17.92 28.25
CA TYR A 249 -13.63 -18.65 27.38
C TYR A 249 -12.38 -19.15 28.12
N TYR A 250 -12.24 -18.86 29.42
CA TYR A 250 -11.08 -19.19 30.25
C TYR A 250 -11.45 -19.97 31.53
N THR A 251 -12.58 -20.69 31.51
CA THR A 251 -13.16 -21.27 32.74
C THR A 251 -12.66 -22.67 33.09
N ALA A 252 -12.23 -23.49 32.13
CA ALA A 252 -12.09 -24.92 32.35
C ALA A 252 -10.73 -25.53 31.93
N ASN A 253 -9.81 -24.75 31.43
CA ASN A 253 -8.57 -25.28 30.88
C ASN A 253 -7.36 -24.85 31.71
N ASP A 254 -6.48 -25.80 32.04
CA ASP A 254 -5.15 -25.51 32.55
C ASP A 254 -4.27 -25.02 31.38
N PHE A 255 -3.96 -23.74 31.40
CA PHE A 255 -3.11 -23.09 30.41
C PHE A 255 -1.63 -23.02 30.81
N SER A 256 -1.25 -23.56 31.95
CA SER A 256 0.11 -23.49 32.50
C SER A 256 1.15 -24.08 31.54
N SER A 257 0.83 -25.17 30.87
CA SER A 257 1.68 -25.83 29.87
C SER A 257 1.86 -25.04 28.58
N GLN A 258 1.10 -23.95 28.41
CA GLN A 258 1.11 -23.09 27.24
C GLN A 258 1.90 -21.79 27.44
N ILE A 259 2.25 -21.46 28.69
CA ILE A 259 3.07 -20.29 29.05
C ILE A 259 4.40 -20.34 28.27
N GLY A 260 4.82 -19.21 27.72
CA GLY A 260 5.99 -19.08 26.86
C GLY A 260 5.76 -19.40 25.40
N LYS A 261 4.61 -20.00 25.04
CA LYS A 261 4.24 -20.28 23.65
C LYS A 261 3.49 -19.09 23.04
N ARG A 262 3.54 -18.95 21.73
CA ARG A 262 2.73 -17.98 21.00
C ARG A 262 1.29 -18.46 20.94
N VAL A 263 0.32 -17.52 21.05
CA VAL A 263 -1.12 -17.83 21.14
C VAL A 263 -1.92 -16.99 20.14
N HIS A 264 -2.93 -17.62 19.54
CA HIS A 264 -3.82 -16.99 18.56
C HIS A 264 -5.26 -17.44 18.79
N ASP A 265 -6.23 -16.56 18.49
CA ASP A 265 -7.58 -16.99 18.13
C ASP A 265 -7.72 -17.09 16.60
N CYS A 266 -8.94 -17.39 16.11
CA CYS A 266 -9.16 -17.62 14.69
C CYS A 266 -8.82 -16.39 13.82
N ILE A 267 -9.28 -15.21 14.18
CA ILE A 267 -8.95 -13.97 13.47
C ILE A 267 -7.55 -13.46 13.85
N GLY A 268 -7.10 -13.78 15.05
CA GLY A 268 -5.78 -13.46 15.55
C GLY A 268 -4.65 -14.13 14.77
N LEU A 269 -4.90 -15.27 14.13
CA LEU A 269 -3.94 -15.89 13.22
C LEU A 269 -3.66 -14.99 12.00
N ILE A 270 -4.69 -14.36 11.45
CA ILE A 270 -4.58 -13.41 10.35
C ILE A 270 -3.95 -12.08 10.82
N LYS A 271 -4.43 -11.53 11.95
CA LYS A 271 -3.86 -10.32 12.57
C LYS A 271 -2.40 -10.51 12.95
N GLY A 272 -2.04 -11.68 13.46
CA GLY A 272 -0.65 -12.03 13.78
C GLY A 272 0.26 -11.88 12.55
N TYR A 273 -0.19 -12.34 11.39
CA TYR A 273 0.54 -12.12 10.14
C TYR A 273 0.60 -10.63 9.76
N LEU A 274 -0.54 -9.93 9.80
CA LEU A 274 -0.62 -8.53 9.42
C LEU A 274 0.31 -7.64 10.26
N TRP A 275 0.42 -7.95 11.56
CA TRP A 275 1.08 -7.10 12.56
C TRP A 275 2.48 -7.56 12.94
N SER A 276 2.98 -8.66 12.37
CA SER A 276 4.33 -9.20 12.60
C SER A 276 5.25 -8.97 11.41
N ASP A 277 6.49 -8.63 11.67
CA ASP A 277 7.52 -8.47 10.63
C ASP A 277 8.01 -9.85 10.12
N SER A 278 7.90 -10.88 10.95
CA SER A 278 8.25 -12.28 10.62
C SER A 278 7.34 -13.24 11.41
N PRO A 279 7.32 -14.56 11.07
CA PRO A 279 6.54 -15.55 11.82
C PRO A 279 6.92 -15.68 13.29
N THR A 280 8.11 -15.23 13.68
CA THR A 280 8.64 -15.30 15.04
C THR A 280 8.64 -13.96 15.77
N SER A 281 8.42 -12.83 15.11
CA SER A 281 8.37 -11.52 15.75
C SER A 281 7.07 -11.31 16.54
N VAL A 282 7.13 -10.51 17.59
CA VAL A 282 5.94 -10.14 18.36
C VAL A 282 5.09 -9.18 17.54
N PRO A 283 3.78 -9.44 17.37
CA PRO A 283 2.91 -8.54 16.62
C PRO A 283 2.80 -7.15 17.27
N LYS A 284 2.85 -6.12 16.44
CA LYS A 284 2.60 -4.73 16.83
C LYS A 284 1.12 -4.43 16.63
N TYR A 285 0.40 -4.20 17.72
CA TYR A 285 -1.04 -3.93 17.68
C TYR A 285 -1.38 -2.75 16.75
N ASN A 286 -2.37 -2.95 15.88
CA ASN A 286 -2.89 -1.93 14.97
C ASN A 286 -4.42 -1.83 15.12
N SER A 287 -4.88 -0.77 15.79
CA SER A 287 -6.29 -0.54 16.04
C SER A 287 -7.14 -0.37 14.78
N ALA A 288 -6.56 0.16 13.68
CA ALA A 288 -7.26 0.33 12.41
C ALA A 288 -7.57 -1.01 11.70
N GLN A 289 -6.89 -2.08 12.10
CA GLN A 289 -7.08 -3.44 11.57
C GLN A 289 -7.67 -4.40 12.63
N ASP A 290 -8.04 -3.89 13.81
CA ASP A 290 -8.55 -4.73 14.90
C ASP A 290 -10.06 -4.97 14.74
N VAL A 291 -10.39 -5.95 13.92
CA VAL A 291 -11.76 -6.39 13.64
C VAL A 291 -11.96 -7.85 14.07
N ASN A 292 -13.19 -8.24 14.33
CA ASN A 292 -13.56 -9.65 14.50
C ASN A 292 -13.74 -10.36 13.13
N ALA A 293 -14.06 -11.64 13.13
CA ALA A 293 -14.19 -12.41 11.90
C ALA A 293 -15.30 -11.87 10.97
N ALA A 294 -16.42 -11.40 11.50
CA ALA A 294 -17.50 -10.78 10.72
C ALA A 294 -17.07 -9.44 10.13
N GLY A 295 -16.38 -8.61 10.92
CA GLY A 295 -15.79 -7.36 10.46
C GLY A 295 -14.74 -7.56 9.36
N MET A 296 -13.91 -8.60 9.48
CA MET A 296 -12.95 -8.96 8.43
C MET A 296 -13.67 -9.33 7.13
N TYR A 297 -14.72 -10.14 7.20
CA TYR A 297 -15.51 -10.47 6.01
C TYR A 297 -16.15 -9.23 5.38
N ALA A 298 -16.73 -8.35 6.22
CA ALA A 298 -17.33 -7.11 5.74
C ALA A 298 -16.36 -6.25 4.92
N LEU A 299 -15.08 -6.21 5.33
CA LEU A 299 -14.01 -5.42 4.69
C LEU A 299 -13.35 -6.13 3.50
N CYS A 300 -13.57 -7.43 3.29
CA CYS A 300 -12.95 -8.15 2.17
C CYS A 300 -13.25 -7.47 0.83
N SER A 301 -12.22 -7.23 0.03
CA SER A 301 -12.30 -6.55 -1.27
C SER A 301 -12.94 -7.41 -2.37
N LYS A 302 -12.70 -8.73 -2.31
CA LYS A 302 -13.33 -9.75 -3.15
C LYS A 302 -13.90 -10.82 -2.22
N LYS A 303 -15.19 -11.14 -2.33
CA LYS A 303 -15.86 -12.05 -1.41
C LYS A 303 -17.14 -12.63 -2.00
N GLY A 304 -17.60 -13.72 -1.41
CA GLY A 304 -18.84 -14.39 -1.81
C GLY A 304 -19.24 -15.51 -0.85
N THR A 305 -20.34 -16.16 -1.17
CA THR A 305 -20.74 -17.42 -0.52
C THR A 305 -19.84 -18.55 -0.98
N ILE A 306 -19.78 -19.64 -0.20
CA ILE A 306 -18.84 -20.74 -0.48
C ILE A 306 -19.08 -21.40 -1.84
N GLY A 307 -20.31 -21.35 -2.38
CA GLY A 307 -20.63 -21.86 -3.70
C GLY A 307 -19.92 -21.15 -4.85
N SER A 308 -19.47 -19.90 -4.63
CA SER A 308 -18.69 -19.10 -5.59
C SER A 308 -17.19 -19.06 -5.30
N PHE A 309 -16.69 -19.93 -4.43
CA PHE A 309 -15.31 -19.91 -3.98
C PHE A 309 -14.32 -20.23 -5.13
N ASP A 310 -13.40 -19.30 -5.39
CA ASP A 310 -12.42 -19.38 -6.49
C ASP A 310 -11.20 -20.27 -6.21
N LYS A 311 -11.09 -20.83 -5.01
CA LYS A 311 -10.01 -21.70 -4.54
C LYS A 311 -8.60 -21.14 -4.71
N VAL A 312 -8.47 -19.81 -4.71
CA VAL A 312 -7.17 -19.16 -4.76
C VAL A 312 -6.48 -19.27 -3.39
N PRO A 313 -5.24 -19.79 -3.32
CA PRO A 313 -4.52 -19.91 -2.06
C PRO A 313 -4.35 -18.56 -1.36
N GLY A 314 -4.51 -18.53 -0.01
CA GLY A 314 -4.47 -17.33 0.81
C GLY A 314 -5.80 -16.60 0.95
N ARG A 315 -6.86 -17.04 0.26
CA ARG A 315 -8.22 -16.60 0.55
C ARG A 315 -8.61 -16.99 1.97
N LEU A 316 -9.39 -16.14 2.60
CA LEU A 316 -10.01 -16.42 3.87
C LEU A 316 -11.30 -17.19 3.66
N LEU A 317 -11.51 -18.24 4.45
CA LEU A 317 -12.74 -19.00 4.52
C LEU A 317 -13.44 -18.66 5.83
N PHE A 318 -14.73 -18.42 5.76
CA PHE A 318 -15.52 -17.97 6.89
C PHE A 318 -16.67 -18.94 7.17
N ARG A 319 -17.01 -19.11 8.45
CA ARG A 319 -18.14 -19.91 8.92
C ARG A 319 -19.03 -19.07 9.81
N GLY A 320 -20.34 -19.08 9.55
CA GLY A 320 -21.36 -18.38 10.32
C GLY A 320 -22.74 -18.57 9.74
N ALA A 321 -23.78 -18.21 10.48
CA ALA A 321 -25.15 -18.35 10.03
C ALA A 321 -25.51 -17.37 8.89
N THR A 322 -24.97 -16.15 8.96
CA THR A 322 -25.10 -15.10 7.93
C THR A 322 -23.78 -14.36 7.79
N ALA A 323 -23.68 -13.46 6.83
CA ALA A 323 -22.51 -12.58 6.63
C ALA A 323 -22.19 -11.74 7.89
N GLU A 324 -23.19 -11.32 8.64
CA GLU A 324 -23.07 -10.52 9.87
C GLU A 324 -22.80 -11.39 11.11
N LYS A 325 -23.14 -12.68 11.04
CA LYS A 325 -22.98 -13.65 12.13
C LYS A 325 -21.88 -14.68 11.85
N ILE A 326 -20.77 -14.21 11.27
CA ILE A 326 -19.57 -15.02 11.09
C ILE A 326 -18.86 -15.16 12.45
N VAL A 327 -18.55 -16.41 12.81
CA VAL A 327 -17.96 -16.78 14.11
C VAL A 327 -16.57 -17.39 14.00
N HIS A 328 -16.12 -17.76 12.79
CA HIS A 328 -14.84 -18.42 12.57
C HIS A 328 -14.23 -18.06 11.22
N VAL A 329 -12.90 -18.11 11.14
CA VAL A 329 -12.13 -17.86 9.92
C VAL A 329 -10.93 -18.79 9.84
N GLY A 330 -10.62 -19.26 8.62
CA GLY A 330 -9.41 -20.02 8.28
C GLY A 330 -8.76 -19.49 7.01
N VAL A 331 -7.56 -19.93 6.73
CA VAL A 331 -6.75 -19.56 5.56
C VAL A 331 -6.70 -20.75 4.61
N TYR A 332 -7.28 -20.61 3.43
CA TYR A 332 -7.17 -21.65 2.40
C TYR A 332 -5.74 -21.67 1.84
N ALA A 333 -5.16 -22.87 1.81
CA ALA A 333 -3.86 -23.11 1.18
C ALA A 333 -4.04 -23.91 -0.12
N SER A 334 -2.96 -24.17 -0.83
CA SER A 334 -3.00 -25.05 -2.00
C SER A 334 -3.42 -26.48 -1.61
N ASP A 335 -3.85 -27.27 -2.58
CA ASP A 335 -4.11 -28.71 -2.46
C ASP A 335 -5.25 -29.09 -1.48
N GLY A 336 -6.22 -28.20 -1.35
CA GLY A 336 -7.39 -28.48 -0.51
C GLY A 336 -7.08 -28.47 0.99
N LEU A 337 -6.10 -27.70 1.42
CA LEU A 337 -5.72 -27.52 2.83
C LEU A 337 -6.24 -26.18 3.37
N VAL A 338 -6.52 -26.16 4.68
CA VAL A 338 -6.89 -24.94 5.42
C VAL A 338 -6.03 -24.87 6.69
N TYR A 339 -5.42 -23.73 6.94
CA TYR A 339 -4.79 -23.43 8.23
C TYR A 339 -5.75 -22.59 9.07
N GLU A 340 -6.01 -23.03 10.29
CA GLU A 340 -6.98 -22.36 11.18
C GLU A 340 -6.56 -22.47 12.64
N ALA A 341 -6.75 -21.43 13.43
CA ALA A 341 -6.76 -21.52 14.88
C ALA A 341 -8.18 -21.98 15.29
N LYS A 342 -8.34 -23.26 15.55
CA LYS A 342 -9.63 -23.96 15.54
C LYS A 342 -10.40 -23.88 16.88
N GLY A 343 -9.70 -23.65 17.96
CA GLY A 343 -10.25 -23.57 19.32
C GLY A 343 -9.29 -24.12 20.37
N HIS A 344 -9.63 -23.94 21.66
CA HIS A 344 -8.78 -24.32 22.78
C HIS A 344 -8.33 -25.79 22.77
N ALA A 345 -9.19 -26.70 22.35
CA ALA A 345 -8.87 -28.15 22.29
C ALA A 345 -7.90 -28.51 21.15
N TYR A 346 -7.75 -27.66 20.16
CA TYR A 346 -7.05 -27.99 18.92
C TYR A 346 -5.80 -27.12 18.67
N GLY A 347 -5.82 -25.85 19.09
CA GLY A 347 -4.78 -24.89 18.73
C GLY A 347 -4.83 -24.51 17.24
N VAL A 348 -3.67 -24.19 16.69
CA VAL A 348 -3.49 -23.92 15.25
C VAL A 348 -3.26 -25.25 14.51
N VAL A 349 -4.15 -25.57 13.60
CA VAL A 349 -4.17 -26.85 12.89
C VAL A 349 -4.18 -26.70 11.37
N LYS A 350 -3.81 -27.79 10.70
CA LYS A 350 -4.02 -28.01 9.28
C LYS A 350 -5.21 -28.94 9.09
N SER A 351 -6.27 -28.46 8.47
CA SER A 351 -7.49 -29.20 8.16
C SER A 351 -7.60 -29.45 6.66
N THR A 352 -8.32 -30.51 6.26
CA THR A 352 -8.73 -30.70 4.86
C THR A 352 -9.92 -29.79 4.55
N TYR A 353 -9.87 -29.09 3.44
CA TYR A 353 -11.00 -28.26 2.97
C TYR A 353 -12.19 -29.13 2.61
N LYS A 354 -13.33 -28.84 3.22
CA LYS A 354 -14.64 -29.33 2.84
C LYS A 354 -15.60 -28.14 2.70
N ALA A 355 -16.26 -28.02 1.57
CA ALA A 355 -17.16 -26.86 1.33
C ALA A 355 -18.27 -26.78 2.38
N SER A 356 -18.75 -27.93 2.92
CA SER A 356 -19.75 -27.99 3.98
C SER A 356 -19.34 -27.34 5.30
N ASP A 357 -18.04 -27.18 5.55
CA ASP A 357 -17.53 -26.63 6.81
C ASP A 357 -17.50 -25.09 6.78
N TRP A 358 -17.75 -24.48 5.62
CA TRP A 358 -17.62 -23.05 5.39
C TRP A 358 -18.87 -22.48 4.73
N THR A 359 -19.13 -21.20 4.94
CA THR A 359 -20.30 -20.51 4.39
C THR A 359 -19.96 -19.40 3.43
N HIS A 360 -18.83 -18.75 3.65
CA HIS A 360 -18.36 -17.61 2.88
C HIS A 360 -16.85 -17.67 2.65
N TRP A 361 -16.36 -16.88 1.70
CA TRP A 361 -14.94 -16.68 1.43
C TRP A 361 -14.65 -15.21 1.09
N GLY A 362 -13.40 -14.78 1.23
CA GLY A 362 -13.00 -13.43 0.85
C GLY A 362 -11.49 -13.21 0.79
N GLN A 363 -11.10 -12.14 0.10
CA GLN A 363 -9.72 -11.63 0.07
C GLN A 363 -9.54 -10.62 1.20
N CYS A 364 -8.57 -10.85 2.07
CA CYS A 364 -8.21 -9.88 3.09
C CYS A 364 -7.82 -8.53 2.44
N PRO A 365 -8.40 -7.41 2.87
CA PRO A 365 -8.21 -6.11 2.21
C PRO A 365 -6.78 -5.57 2.33
N TRP A 366 -6.02 -6.06 3.31
CA TRP A 366 -4.65 -5.63 3.60
C TRP A 366 -3.58 -6.61 3.09
N ILE A 367 -3.97 -7.55 2.24
CA ILE A 367 -3.09 -8.60 1.71
C ILE A 367 -3.22 -8.66 0.19
N THR A 368 -2.08 -8.53 -0.50
CA THR A 368 -2.00 -8.67 -1.96
C THR A 368 -2.09 -10.14 -2.37
N CYS A 369 -2.90 -10.43 -3.38
CA CYS A 369 -2.98 -11.77 -3.96
C CYS A 369 -1.78 -12.02 -4.88
N ASP A 370 -0.85 -12.88 -4.47
CA ASP A 370 0.35 -13.28 -5.21
C ASP A 370 0.33 -14.79 -5.57
N THR A 371 -0.76 -15.49 -5.27
CA THR A 371 -0.89 -16.96 -5.38
C THR A 371 -1.87 -17.38 -6.47
N GLY A 372 -1.71 -16.87 -7.69
CA GLY A 372 -2.40 -17.44 -8.84
C GLY A 372 -3.85 -16.96 -9.03
N ASP A 373 -4.12 -15.68 -8.87
CA ASP A 373 -5.17 -15.02 -9.63
C ASP A 373 -4.67 -14.90 -11.11
N SER A 374 -4.03 -15.99 -11.58
CA SER A 374 -3.65 -16.19 -12.98
C SER A 374 -4.88 -16.63 -13.76
N THR A 375 -5.92 -15.80 -13.74
CA THR A 375 -6.62 -15.64 -15.00
C THR A 375 -5.63 -14.85 -15.86
N LYS A 376 -4.96 -15.56 -16.82
CA LYS A 376 -4.50 -14.92 -18.03
C LYS A 376 -5.43 -13.76 -18.30
N SER A 377 -4.90 -12.56 -18.41
CA SER A 377 -5.54 -11.49 -19.12
C SER A 377 -5.71 -11.91 -20.58
N THR A 378 -6.64 -12.76 -20.85
CA THR A 378 -7.50 -12.61 -22.00
C THR A 378 -8.44 -11.51 -21.52
N GLU A 379 -8.23 -10.31 -22.08
CA GLU A 379 -9.23 -9.26 -22.10
C GLU A 379 -10.54 -9.85 -22.61
N THR A 380 -11.34 -10.28 -21.67
CA THR A 380 -12.78 -10.35 -21.82
C THR A 380 -13.28 -9.73 -20.54
N GLY A 381 -13.57 -8.42 -20.63
CA GLY A 381 -14.16 -7.64 -19.56
C GLY A 381 -15.31 -8.45 -18.97
N THR A 382 -15.16 -8.87 -17.72
CA THR A 382 -16.32 -9.23 -16.91
C THR A 382 -17.05 -7.93 -16.67
N VAL A 383 -17.88 -7.58 -17.63
CA VAL A 383 -18.93 -6.58 -17.48
C VAL A 383 -19.70 -7.02 -16.24
N VAL A 384 -19.48 -6.30 -15.12
CA VAL A 384 -20.51 -6.25 -14.10
C VAL A 384 -21.73 -5.77 -14.86
N LYS A 385 -22.65 -6.67 -15.16
CA LYS A 385 -23.90 -6.35 -15.81
C LYS A 385 -24.65 -5.48 -14.81
N ILE A 386 -24.40 -4.16 -14.88
CA ILE A 386 -25.20 -3.18 -14.18
C ILE A 386 -26.55 -3.25 -14.85
N VAL A 387 -27.45 -4.03 -14.26
CA VAL A 387 -28.77 -4.30 -14.80
C VAL A 387 -29.61 -3.05 -14.53
N GLY A 388 -29.74 -2.23 -15.55
CA GLY A 388 -30.67 -1.11 -15.57
C GLY A 388 -30.03 0.29 -15.58
N ASN A 389 -30.75 1.21 -16.16
CA ASN A 389 -30.41 2.63 -16.18
C ASN A 389 -30.63 3.23 -14.78
N THR A 390 -29.64 3.92 -14.24
CA THR A 390 -29.78 4.67 -12.98
C THR A 390 -30.20 6.11 -13.30
N LYS A 391 -31.30 6.57 -12.76
CA LYS A 391 -31.94 7.85 -13.09
C LYS A 391 -32.63 8.50 -11.90
N LYS A 392 -33.01 9.75 -12.04
CA LYS A 392 -33.75 10.52 -11.03
C LYS A 392 -34.94 9.75 -10.45
N GLY A 393 -35.08 9.82 -9.13
CA GLY A 393 -36.09 9.10 -8.34
C GLY A 393 -35.65 7.74 -7.83
N MET A 394 -34.51 7.20 -8.29
CA MET A 394 -33.95 5.96 -7.75
C MET A 394 -33.23 6.20 -6.44
N THR A 395 -33.19 5.17 -5.59
CA THR A 395 -32.50 5.20 -4.28
C THR A 395 -31.69 3.92 -4.08
N GLY A 396 -30.78 3.93 -3.12
CA GLY A 396 -30.04 2.73 -2.67
C GLY A 396 -28.54 2.74 -3.00
N VAL A 397 -27.91 1.56 -2.86
CA VAL A 397 -26.45 1.38 -2.93
C VAL A 397 -25.88 1.78 -4.30
N GLN A 398 -26.62 1.50 -5.39
CA GLN A 398 -26.19 1.87 -6.74
C GLN A 398 -26.10 3.39 -6.91
N VAL A 399 -27.05 4.14 -6.32
CA VAL A 399 -27.04 5.61 -6.34
C VAL A 399 -25.92 6.16 -5.46
N LYS A 400 -25.64 5.56 -4.30
CA LYS A 400 -24.48 5.93 -3.48
C LYS A 400 -23.17 5.74 -4.22
N GLY A 401 -23.00 4.62 -4.92
CA GLY A 401 -21.84 4.37 -5.79
C GLY A 401 -21.67 5.43 -6.87
N LEU A 402 -22.76 5.78 -7.55
CA LEU A 402 -22.79 6.85 -8.55
C LEU A 402 -22.38 8.22 -7.95
N GLN A 403 -22.97 8.59 -6.82
CA GLN A 403 -22.66 9.85 -6.14
C GLN A 403 -21.22 9.93 -5.69
N THR A 404 -20.67 8.83 -5.18
CA THR A 404 -19.25 8.73 -4.81
C THR A 404 -18.35 8.97 -6.02
N MET A 405 -18.66 8.33 -7.16
CA MET A 405 -17.87 8.49 -8.39
C MET A 405 -17.97 9.91 -8.93
N LEU A 406 -19.18 10.49 -9.01
CA LEU A 406 -19.39 11.85 -9.50
C LEU A 406 -18.61 12.87 -8.67
N ASN A 407 -18.73 12.81 -7.33
CA ASN A 407 -17.96 13.68 -6.44
C ASN A 407 -16.45 13.44 -6.56
N GLY A 408 -16.03 12.20 -6.73
CA GLY A 408 -14.63 11.82 -6.94
C GLY A 408 -14.04 12.35 -8.25
N TYR A 409 -14.90 12.55 -9.26
CA TYR A 409 -14.53 13.20 -10.54
C TYR A 409 -14.77 14.73 -10.54
N GLY A 410 -15.07 15.33 -9.41
CA GLY A 410 -15.29 16.78 -9.29
C GLY A 410 -16.69 17.27 -9.72
N PHE A 411 -17.60 16.35 -10.04
CA PHE A 411 -19.00 16.70 -10.36
C PHE A 411 -19.83 16.71 -9.07
N ASN A 412 -20.03 17.90 -8.52
CA ASN A 412 -20.69 18.07 -7.21
C ASN A 412 -22.15 17.62 -7.23
N CYS A 413 -22.44 16.41 -6.79
CA CYS A 413 -23.80 15.90 -6.62
C CYS A 413 -24.36 16.07 -5.19
N GLY A 414 -23.64 16.76 -4.30
CA GLY A 414 -23.97 16.89 -2.88
C GLY A 414 -23.51 15.70 -2.04
N SER A 415 -24.20 15.48 -0.92
CA SER A 415 -23.90 14.34 -0.02
C SER A 415 -24.18 12.99 -0.69
N VAL A 416 -23.42 11.97 -0.32
CA VAL A 416 -23.61 10.57 -0.77
C VAL A 416 -24.72 9.93 0.07
N ASP A 417 -25.97 10.37 -0.17
CA ASP A 417 -27.14 9.94 0.59
C ASP A 417 -27.85 8.73 -0.01
N GLY A 418 -27.51 8.36 -1.24
CA GLY A 418 -28.14 7.26 -1.97
C GLY A 418 -29.50 7.65 -2.58
N VAL A 419 -29.81 8.94 -2.73
CA VAL A 419 -31.03 9.43 -3.38
C VAL A 419 -30.65 10.14 -4.68
N PHE A 420 -31.11 9.64 -5.81
CA PHE A 420 -30.90 10.30 -7.10
C PHE A 420 -31.84 11.51 -7.22
N GLY A 421 -31.48 12.59 -6.56
CA GLY A 421 -32.20 13.86 -6.54
C GLY A 421 -31.79 14.80 -7.68
N ALA A 422 -32.22 16.05 -7.59
CA ALA A 422 -31.91 17.09 -8.58
C ALA A 422 -30.41 17.38 -8.70
N LYS A 423 -29.68 17.41 -7.58
CA LYS A 423 -28.21 17.63 -7.56
C LYS A 423 -27.46 16.50 -8.24
N THR A 424 -27.85 15.25 -7.95
CA THR A 424 -27.25 14.07 -8.61
C THR A 424 -27.54 14.09 -10.11
N GLN A 425 -28.75 14.50 -10.52
CA GLN A 425 -29.10 14.62 -11.94
C GLN A 425 -28.26 15.69 -12.64
N ALA A 426 -28.10 16.87 -12.02
CA ALA A 426 -27.27 17.94 -12.57
C ALA A 426 -25.83 17.50 -12.78
N ALA A 427 -25.24 16.82 -11.79
CA ALA A 427 -23.88 16.26 -11.88
C ALA A 427 -23.74 15.21 -12.99
N VAL A 428 -24.77 14.37 -13.19
CA VAL A 428 -24.78 13.38 -14.30
C VAL A 428 -24.83 14.07 -15.66
N LEU A 429 -25.69 15.08 -15.83
CA LEU A 429 -25.79 15.86 -17.07
C LEU A 429 -24.46 16.54 -17.40
N GLU A 430 -23.83 17.17 -16.41
CA GLU A 430 -22.52 17.80 -16.56
C GLU A 430 -21.44 16.77 -16.91
N PHE A 431 -21.41 15.62 -16.21
CA PHE A 431 -20.49 14.53 -16.53
C PHE A 431 -20.67 14.03 -17.97
N GLN A 432 -21.90 13.80 -18.41
CA GLN A 432 -22.20 13.35 -19.76
C GLN A 432 -21.73 14.38 -20.80
N GLN A 433 -21.99 15.66 -20.58
CA GLN A 433 -21.58 16.75 -21.46
C GLN A 433 -20.05 16.82 -21.61
N ARG A 434 -19.32 16.81 -20.49
CA ARG A 434 -17.84 16.88 -20.50
C ARG A 434 -17.17 15.65 -21.10
N ASN A 435 -17.86 14.52 -21.11
CA ASN A 435 -17.32 13.26 -21.65
C ASN A 435 -17.86 12.91 -23.04
N GLY A 436 -18.56 13.81 -23.74
CA GLY A 436 -19.07 13.59 -25.10
C GLY A 436 -20.14 12.48 -25.19
N LEU A 437 -20.88 12.26 -24.09
CA LEU A 437 -21.97 11.29 -24.01
C LEU A 437 -23.31 11.95 -24.33
N THR A 438 -24.34 11.13 -24.58
CA THR A 438 -25.71 11.64 -24.68
C THR A 438 -26.11 12.27 -23.36
N VAL A 439 -26.48 13.57 -23.40
CA VAL A 439 -26.81 14.36 -22.20
C VAL A 439 -28.29 14.20 -21.87
N ASP A 440 -28.65 13.05 -21.31
CA ASP A 440 -30.04 12.65 -20.98
C ASP A 440 -30.31 12.56 -19.48
N GLY A 441 -29.27 12.70 -18.64
CA GLY A 441 -29.36 12.53 -17.20
C GLY A 441 -29.63 11.11 -16.72
N ILE A 442 -29.47 10.13 -17.62
CA ILE A 442 -29.64 8.70 -17.33
C ILE A 442 -28.28 8.02 -17.38
N VAL A 443 -27.90 7.39 -16.30
CA VAL A 443 -26.65 6.63 -16.23
C VAL A 443 -26.87 5.23 -16.79
N GLY A 444 -26.86 5.14 -18.12
CA GLY A 444 -26.90 3.88 -18.87
C GLY A 444 -25.52 3.26 -19.04
N PRO A 445 -25.40 2.12 -19.80
CA PRO A 445 -24.14 1.40 -19.95
C PRO A 445 -22.96 2.27 -20.41
N LYS A 446 -23.16 3.16 -21.37
CA LYS A 446 -22.10 4.05 -21.87
C LYS A 446 -21.62 5.04 -20.79
N THR A 447 -22.56 5.61 -20.02
CA THR A 447 -22.23 6.51 -18.92
C THR A 447 -21.54 5.77 -17.77
N TRP A 448 -22.01 4.56 -17.44
CA TRP A 448 -21.33 3.72 -16.44
C TRP A 448 -19.93 3.32 -16.89
N ASN A 449 -19.75 2.89 -18.13
CA ASN A 449 -18.41 2.55 -18.65
C ASN A 449 -17.44 3.72 -18.51
N LYS A 450 -17.90 4.92 -18.85
CA LYS A 450 -17.08 6.13 -18.74
C LYS A 450 -16.77 6.49 -17.26
N LEU A 451 -17.73 6.34 -16.34
CA LEU A 451 -17.54 6.54 -14.90
C LEU A 451 -16.59 5.50 -14.28
N THR A 452 -16.60 4.27 -14.79
CA THR A 452 -15.78 3.17 -14.25
C THR A 452 -14.47 2.95 -14.98
N GLY A 453 -14.21 3.70 -16.06
CA GLY A 453 -13.00 3.52 -16.88
C GLY A 453 -13.00 2.23 -17.71
N LEU A 454 -14.17 1.60 -17.89
CA LEU A 454 -14.34 0.34 -18.65
C LEU A 454 -14.75 0.62 -20.12
N SER A 455 -14.09 1.53 -20.81
CA SER A 455 -14.33 1.81 -22.24
C SER A 455 -13.36 1.07 -23.14
#